data_baa2c47373df14d1eeb477203486f209
#
_entry.id   baa2c47373df14d1eeb477203486f209
#
_cell.length_a   1.000
_cell.length_b   1.000
_cell.length_c   1.000
_cell.angle_alpha   90.00
_cell.angle_beta   90.00
_cell.angle_gamma   90.00
#
_symmetry.space_group_name_H-M   'P 1'
#
loop_
_entity.id
_entity.type
_entity.pdbx_description
1 polymer ?
#
loop_
_entity_poly.entity_id
_entity_poly.type
_entity_poly.pdbx_seq_one_letter_code
_entity_poly.pdbx_strand_id
1 'polypeptide(L)'
;PLHGSSAASDVYKRQGVQLWKFDDVKLSLLNTFNNSNAYESEGCVFDDENQKFFISEENKKGVIRSYSLTNKLLLDNKFRIDDRDGNITGDPEGLAILKTSKHEGFLIASSQGSSTFNIYDRKHPHQFINSFNIVQNSSIDRVTDTDGIEIVNKYFNDTFPTGIIVVQDGRNTGENTIPKENFKYLSLDGLK
;
A
#
# COMPACT_ATOMS: atom_id res chain seq x y z
N PRO A 1 -12.17 -14.74 -10.57
CA PRO A 1 -11.47 -13.70 -9.88
C PRO A 1 -10.23 -13.30 -10.68
N LEU A 2 -10.04 -11.99 -10.88
CA LEU A 2 -8.81 -11.48 -11.45
C LEU A 2 -7.79 -11.39 -10.30
N HIS A 3 -6.89 -12.34 -10.22
CA HIS A 3 -5.74 -12.17 -9.36
C HIS A 3 -4.77 -11.25 -10.09
N GLY A 4 -4.86 -9.94 -9.83
CA GLY A 4 -3.91 -8.97 -10.32
C GLY A 4 -2.79 -8.80 -9.29
N SER A 5 -1.57 -9.07 -9.65
CA SER A 5 -0.42 -8.52 -8.95
C SER A 5 0.25 -7.53 -9.89
N SER A 6 0.45 -6.33 -9.43
CA SER A 6 1.29 -5.37 -10.11
C SER A 6 2.56 -5.20 -9.31
N ALA A 7 3.68 -5.34 -9.94
CA ALA A 7 4.92 -4.81 -9.43
C ALA A 7 5.38 -3.77 -10.43
N ALA A 8 5.44 -2.54 -10.03
CA ALA A 8 6.12 -1.51 -10.76
C ALA A 8 7.28 -1.05 -9.91
N SER A 9 8.40 -1.67 -10.05
CA SER A 9 9.64 -1.08 -9.60
C SER A 9 10.49 -0.80 -10.82
N ASP A 10 11.01 0.39 -10.92
CA ASP A 10 11.72 0.79 -12.09
C ASP A 10 13.06 1.45 -11.82
N VAL A 11 14.05 0.99 -12.54
CA VAL A 11 15.37 1.61 -12.66
C VAL A 11 15.32 2.93 -13.45
N TYR A 12 14.22 3.19 -14.16
CA TYR A 12 13.99 4.38 -14.99
C TYR A 12 12.63 5.02 -14.71
N LYS A 13 12.52 5.71 -13.64
CA LYS A 13 11.45 6.52 -13.03
C LYS A 13 10.28 7.10 -13.89
N ARG A 14 9.89 6.51 -15.03
CA ARG A 14 8.84 7.03 -15.94
C ARG A 14 8.11 6.00 -16.78
N GLN A 15 8.12 4.71 -16.42
CA GLN A 15 7.65 3.66 -17.35
C GLN A 15 6.15 3.39 -17.32
N GLY A 16 5.41 3.93 -16.37
CA GLY A 16 3.97 3.67 -16.28
C GLY A 16 3.64 2.34 -15.60
N VAL A 17 2.41 1.90 -15.75
CA VAL A 17 1.86 0.73 -15.06
C VAL A 17 1.48 -0.34 -16.07
N GLN A 18 1.79 -1.59 -15.75
CA GLN A 18 1.35 -2.76 -16.52
C GLN A 18 0.34 -3.55 -15.71
N LEU A 19 -0.78 -3.86 -16.32
CA LEU A 19 -1.81 -4.74 -15.77
C LEU A 19 -1.63 -6.14 -16.35
N TRP A 20 -1.39 -7.11 -15.48
CA TRP A 20 -1.24 -8.51 -15.84
C TRP A 20 -2.35 -9.36 -15.22
N LYS A 21 -2.78 -10.37 -15.94
CA LYS A 21 -3.64 -11.45 -15.42
C LYS A 21 -2.78 -12.67 -15.13
N PHE A 22 -2.99 -13.25 -13.96
CA PHE A 22 -2.50 -14.58 -13.60
C PHE A 22 -3.66 -15.57 -13.55
N ASP A 23 -3.54 -16.70 -14.23
CA ASP A 23 -4.57 -17.73 -14.32
C ASP A 23 -4.06 -19.07 -13.74
N ASP A 24 -3.37 -19.01 -12.61
CA ASP A 24 -2.74 -20.12 -11.89
C ASP A 24 -1.57 -20.82 -12.61
N VAL A 25 -1.36 -20.53 -13.87
CA VAL A 25 -0.30 -21.17 -14.70
C VAL A 25 0.50 -20.14 -15.48
N LYS A 26 -0.18 -19.09 -15.96
CA LYS A 26 0.39 -18.15 -16.94
C LYS A 26 0.10 -16.71 -16.57
N LEU A 27 1.14 -15.89 -16.75
CA LEU A 27 0.99 -14.43 -16.76
C LEU A 27 0.68 -13.95 -18.17
N SER A 28 -0.34 -13.13 -18.30
CA SER A 28 -0.73 -12.50 -19.57
C SER A 28 -0.85 -11.00 -19.38
N LEU A 29 -0.10 -10.23 -20.16
CA LEU A 29 -0.23 -8.77 -20.17
C LEU A 29 -1.60 -8.39 -20.74
N LEU A 30 -2.37 -7.65 -19.94
CA LEU A 30 -3.70 -7.17 -20.33
C LEU A 30 -3.64 -5.77 -20.90
N ASN A 31 -2.88 -4.90 -20.24
CA ASN A 31 -2.79 -3.50 -20.63
C ASN A 31 -1.50 -2.85 -20.09
N THR A 32 -1.11 -1.77 -20.75
CA THR A 32 -0.06 -0.86 -20.29
C THR A 32 -0.61 0.56 -20.36
N PHE A 33 -0.45 1.33 -19.29
CA PHE A 33 -0.84 2.74 -19.29
C PHE A 33 0.22 3.60 -18.61
N ASN A 34 0.35 4.80 -19.11
CA ASN A 34 1.18 5.81 -18.47
C ASN A 34 0.31 6.59 -17.49
N ASN A 35 0.66 6.59 -16.23
CA ASN A 35 0.10 7.55 -15.29
C ASN A 35 0.73 8.92 -15.60
N SER A 36 0.28 9.54 -16.68
CA SER A 36 0.82 10.77 -17.26
C SER A 36 1.06 11.83 -16.18
N ASN A 37 2.28 12.12 -15.85
CA ASN A 37 2.83 13.00 -14.81
C ASN A 37 3.30 12.29 -13.53
N ALA A 38 3.23 10.98 -13.43
CA ALA A 38 3.92 10.28 -12.35
C ALA A 38 5.42 10.38 -12.60
N TYR A 39 6.10 10.87 -11.64
CA TYR A 39 7.56 10.86 -11.66
C TYR A 39 8.07 9.50 -11.22
N GLU A 40 7.49 8.94 -10.19
CA GLU A 40 7.82 7.64 -9.62
C GLU A 40 6.53 6.99 -9.11
N SER A 41 6.36 5.71 -9.40
CA SER A 41 5.28 4.89 -8.85
C SER A 41 5.90 4.00 -7.81
N GLU A 42 5.49 4.15 -6.56
CA GLU A 42 6.09 3.44 -5.44
C GLU A 42 5.23 2.24 -5.03
N GLY A 43 4.17 2.45 -4.30
CA GLY A 43 3.28 1.38 -3.88
C GLY A 43 2.10 1.19 -4.81
N CYS A 44 1.61 -0.03 -4.89
CA CYS A 44 0.35 -0.30 -5.54
C CYS A 44 -0.39 -1.47 -4.89
N VAL A 45 -1.72 -1.43 -4.93
CA VAL A 45 -2.54 -2.54 -4.47
C VAL A 45 -3.80 -2.67 -5.31
N PHE A 46 -4.22 -3.91 -5.54
CA PHE A 46 -5.41 -4.24 -6.30
C PHE A 46 -6.57 -4.65 -5.39
N ASP A 47 -7.74 -4.10 -5.63
CA ASP A 47 -8.99 -4.45 -4.94
C ASP A 47 -9.90 -5.21 -5.90
N ASP A 48 -9.76 -6.53 -5.91
CA ASP A 48 -10.49 -7.41 -6.82
C ASP A 48 -12.01 -7.31 -6.65
N GLU A 49 -12.48 -7.22 -5.40
CA GLU A 49 -13.91 -7.20 -5.12
C GLU A 49 -14.58 -5.90 -5.57
N ASN A 50 -13.88 -4.77 -5.43
CA ASN A 50 -14.38 -3.47 -5.83
C ASN A 50 -13.90 -3.04 -7.21
N GLN A 51 -13.13 -3.88 -7.89
CA GLN A 51 -12.54 -3.61 -9.21
C GLN A 51 -11.80 -2.26 -9.23
N LYS A 52 -10.95 -2.07 -8.22
CA LYS A 52 -10.14 -0.86 -8.05
C LYS A 52 -8.66 -1.19 -8.09
N PHE A 53 -7.88 -0.26 -8.57
CA PHE A 53 -6.44 -0.25 -8.49
C PHE A 53 -6.00 1.03 -7.80
N PHE A 54 -5.15 0.90 -6.81
CA PHE A 54 -4.59 2.02 -6.07
C PHE A 54 -3.08 2.11 -6.35
N ILE A 55 -2.58 3.33 -6.42
CA ILE A 55 -1.15 3.61 -6.64
C ILE A 55 -0.73 4.84 -5.85
N SER A 56 0.44 4.79 -5.27
CA SER A 56 1.16 5.94 -4.72
C SER A 56 2.17 6.46 -5.75
N GLU A 57 2.27 7.76 -5.84
CA GLU A 57 3.12 8.45 -6.80
C GLU A 57 4.02 9.45 -6.05
N GLU A 58 5.32 9.22 -6.05
CA GLU A 58 6.31 10.18 -5.58
C GLU A 58 6.53 11.26 -6.64
N ASN A 59 5.81 12.33 -6.55
CA ASN A 59 5.96 13.53 -7.38
C ASN A 59 5.97 14.77 -6.50
N LYS A 60 6.03 15.97 -7.11
CA LYS A 60 6.04 17.23 -6.33
C LYS A 60 4.89 17.34 -5.31
N LYS A 61 3.79 16.62 -5.53
CA LYS A 61 2.62 16.62 -4.66
C LYS A 61 2.49 15.37 -3.78
N GLY A 62 3.18 14.27 -4.10
CA GLY A 62 3.08 13.01 -3.38
C GLY A 62 1.63 12.50 -3.34
N VAL A 63 1.16 11.84 -4.40
CA VAL A 63 -0.28 11.61 -4.61
C VAL A 63 -0.65 10.15 -4.49
N ILE A 64 -1.72 9.85 -3.76
CA ILE A 64 -2.39 8.54 -3.80
C ILE A 64 -3.58 8.63 -4.74
N ARG A 65 -3.70 7.67 -5.66
CA ARG A 65 -4.79 7.60 -6.63
C ARG A 65 -5.49 6.28 -6.65
N SER A 66 -6.77 6.31 -7.01
CA SER A 66 -7.51 5.13 -7.43
C SER A 66 -7.91 5.20 -8.90
N TYR A 67 -8.03 4.03 -9.49
CA TYR A 67 -8.57 3.80 -10.82
C TYR A 67 -9.63 2.71 -10.76
N SER A 68 -10.68 2.83 -11.57
CA SER A 68 -11.65 1.75 -11.76
C SER A 68 -11.21 0.86 -12.91
N LEU A 69 -11.35 -0.45 -12.75
CA LEU A 69 -11.14 -1.40 -13.84
C LEU A 69 -12.43 -1.53 -14.63
N THR A 70 -12.40 -1.20 -15.90
CA THR A 70 -13.55 -1.35 -16.81
C THR A 70 -13.72 -2.82 -17.24
N ASN A 71 -14.89 -3.14 -17.81
CA ASN A 71 -15.15 -4.46 -18.43
C ASN A 71 -14.17 -4.83 -19.56
N LYS A 72 -13.47 -3.85 -20.12
CA LYS A 72 -12.40 -4.05 -21.12
C LYS A 72 -11.03 -4.14 -20.50
N LEU A 73 -10.92 -4.27 -19.19
CA LEU A 73 -9.68 -4.28 -18.43
C LEU A 73 -8.82 -3.02 -18.66
N LEU A 74 -9.49 -1.90 -18.88
CA LEU A 74 -8.87 -0.59 -18.96
C LEU A 74 -9.02 0.12 -17.63
N LEU A 75 -7.98 0.77 -17.17
CA LEU A 75 -8.04 1.61 -16.00
C LEU A 75 -8.64 2.97 -16.39
N ASP A 76 -9.72 3.33 -15.74
CA ASP A 76 -10.49 4.52 -15.99
C ASP A 76 -10.89 5.20 -14.67
N ASN A 77 -11.57 6.35 -14.76
CA ASN A 77 -12.05 7.10 -13.60
C ASN A 77 -10.93 7.38 -12.57
N LYS A 78 -9.83 7.95 -13.03
CA LYS A 78 -8.73 8.41 -12.18
C LYS A 78 -9.24 9.35 -11.10
N PHE A 79 -9.05 8.98 -9.86
CA PHE A 79 -9.47 9.75 -8.70
C PHE A 79 -8.28 9.98 -7.74
N ARG A 80 -8.06 11.23 -7.33
CA ARG A 80 -7.07 11.57 -6.31
C ARG A 80 -7.68 11.34 -4.93
N ILE A 81 -7.05 10.49 -4.13
CA ILE A 81 -7.45 10.19 -2.76
C ILE A 81 -6.87 11.21 -1.81
N ASP A 82 -5.55 11.40 -1.85
CA ASP A 82 -4.83 12.32 -0.96
C ASP A 82 -3.52 12.79 -1.61
N ASP A 83 -2.88 13.78 -1.02
CA ASP A 83 -1.56 14.27 -1.41
C ASP A 83 -0.88 15.05 -0.25
N ARG A 84 0.28 15.67 -0.51
CA ARG A 84 1.02 16.47 0.47
C ARG A 84 0.33 17.77 0.89
N ASP A 85 -0.66 18.24 0.17
CA ASP A 85 -1.52 19.36 0.58
C ASP A 85 -2.62 18.90 1.55
N GLY A 86 -2.79 17.56 1.72
CA GLY A 86 -3.73 16.90 2.61
C GLY A 86 -3.07 16.26 3.84
N ASN A 87 -3.16 14.93 3.93
CA ASN A 87 -2.70 14.18 5.11
C ASN A 87 -1.35 13.46 4.89
N ILE A 88 -0.76 13.54 3.70
CA ILE A 88 0.53 12.93 3.39
C ILE A 88 1.67 13.86 3.82
N THR A 89 2.62 13.31 4.56
CA THR A 89 3.86 14.00 4.91
C THR A 89 5.05 13.28 4.27
N GLY A 90 5.81 13.98 3.45
CA GLY A 90 6.87 13.38 2.65
C GLY A 90 6.30 12.59 1.48
N ASP A 91 6.78 11.38 1.31
CA ASP A 91 6.42 10.54 0.17
C ASP A 91 5.38 9.48 0.55
N PRO A 92 4.34 9.31 -0.27
CA PRO A 92 3.41 8.19 -0.14
C PRO A 92 4.03 6.96 -0.80
N GLU A 93 4.29 5.93 0.00
CA GLU A 93 5.01 4.74 -0.41
C GLU A 93 4.08 3.52 -0.52
N GLY A 94 4.26 2.52 0.33
CA GLY A 94 3.51 1.28 0.33
C GLY A 94 2.00 1.46 0.54
N LEU A 95 1.23 0.62 -0.14
CA LEU A 95 -0.23 0.56 -0.03
C LEU A 95 -0.69 -0.85 0.31
N ALA A 96 -1.63 -0.98 1.26
CA ALA A 96 -2.25 -2.26 1.59
C ALA A 96 -3.76 -2.11 1.81
N ILE A 97 -4.52 -3.21 1.66
CA ILE A 97 -5.95 -3.25 1.92
C ILE A 97 -6.24 -4.15 3.12
N LEU A 98 -6.85 -3.58 4.15
CA LEU A 98 -7.44 -4.31 5.25
C LEU A 98 -8.94 -4.52 4.98
N LYS A 99 -9.33 -5.75 4.63
CA LYS A 99 -10.72 -6.11 4.35
C LYS A 99 -11.47 -6.40 5.64
N THR A 100 -12.59 -5.75 5.89
CA THR A 100 -13.50 -6.06 7.01
C THR A 100 -14.70 -6.89 6.54
N SER A 101 -15.04 -6.77 5.28
CA SER A 101 -15.99 -7.64 4.57
C SER A 101 -15.62 -7.71 3.09
N LYS A 102 -16.46 -8.31 2.27
CA LYS A 102 -16.23 -8.44 0.82
C LYS A 102 -15.95 -7.08 0.15
N HIS A 103 -16.72 -6.06 0.51
CA HIS A 103 -16.66 -4.74 -0.13
C HIS A 103 -16.29 -3.60 0.81
N GLU A 104 -16.13 -3.88 2.10
CA GLU A 104 -15.80 -2.91 3.14
C GLU A 104 -14.34 -3.09 3.60
N GLY A 105 -13.85 -2.09 4.31
CA GLY A 105 -12.52 -2.12 4.91
C GLY A 105 -11.78 -0.81 4.71
N PHE A 106 -10.46 -0.89 4.72
CA PHE A 106 -9.59 0.27 4.72
C PHE A 106 -8.49 0.11 3.66
N LEU A 107 -8.18 1.20 3.00
CA LEU A 107 -6.90 1.39 2.32
C LEU A 107 -5.94 2.00 3.33
N ILE A 108 -4.76 1.41 3.47
CA ILE A 108 -3.71 1.91 4.35
C ILE A 108 -2.52 2.28 3.48
N ALA A 109 -2.00 3.49 3.71
CA ALA A 109 -0.89 4.03 2.96
C ALA A 109 0.24 4.48 3.88
N SER A 110 1.46 4.14 3.56
CA SER A 110 2.64 4.69 4.20
C SER A 110 2.78 6.18 3.88
N SER A 111 3.11 6.98 4.89
CA SER A 111 3.48 8.39 4.80
C SER A 111 4.88 8.55 5.38
N GLN A 112 5.89 8.38 4.53
CA GLN A 112 7.28 8.16 4.92
C GLN A 112 7.83 9.28 5.79
N GLY A 113 7.63 10.54 5.41
CA GLY A 113 8.20 11.69 6.11
C GLY A 113 7.66 11.90 7.54
N SER A 114 6.50 11.33 7.88
CA SER A 114 5.96 11.31 9.24
C SER A 114 6.18 9.99 9.96
N SER A 115 6.67 8.96 9.27
CA SER A 115 6.76 7.59 9.79
C SER A 115 5.41 7.08 10.31
N THR A 116 4.35 7.39 9.58
CA THR A 116 2.96 7.02 9.91
C THR A 116 2.31 6.23 8.79
N PHE A 117 1.20 5.60 9.11
CA PHE A 117 0.32 4.91 8.17
C PHE A 117 -1.03 5.58 8.18
N ASN A 118 -1.43 6.14 7.06
CA ASN A 118 -2.72 6.80 6.89
C ASN A 118 -3.80 5.78 6.53
N ILE A 119 -4.95 5.90 7.15
CA ILE A 119 -6.11 5.03 6.96
C ILE A 119 -7.19 5.79 6.20
N TYR A 120 -7.64 5.20 5.10
CA TYR A 120 -8.73 5.72 4.28
C TYR A 120 -9.85 4.70 4.18
N ASP A 121 -11.08 5.16 3.98
CA ASP A 121 -12.18 4.26 3.64
C ASP A 121 -11.86 3.54 2.30
N ARG A 122 -11.99 2.22 2.29
CA ARG A 122 -11.84 1.42 1.08
C ARG A 122 -12.85 1.78 0.00
N LYS A 123 -14.03 2.30 0.39
CA LYS A 123 -15.06 2.78 -0.53
C LYS A 123 -14.77 4.18 -1.03
N HIS A 124 -15.15 4.43 -2.26
CA HIS A 124 -15.18 5.79 -2.82
C HIS A 124 -16.10 6.71 -1.96
N PRO A 125 -15.70 7.94 -1.62
CA PRO A 125 -14.54 8.67 -2.15
C PRO A 125 -13.22 8.47 -1.38
N HIS A 126 -13.05 7.39 -0.66
CA HIS A 126 -11.83 7.05 0.07
C HIS A 126 -11.45 8.12 1.11
N GLN A 127 -12.40 8.47 1.96
CA GLN A 127 -12.19 9.50 2.98
C GLN A 127 -11.08 9.12 3.93
N PHE A 128 -10.23 10.08 4.27
CA PHE A 128 -9.27 9.92 5.35
C PHE A 128 -10.01 9.72 6.69
N ILE A 129 -9.59 8.72 7.45
CA ILE A 129 -10.20 8.34 8.73
C ILE A 129 -9.28 8.74 9.87
N ASN A 130 -8.04 8.26 9.82
CA ASN A 130 -7.06 8.47 10.89
C ASN A 130 -5.66 8.09 10.39
N SER A 131 -4.67 8.27 11.24
CA SER A 131 -3.32 7.72 11.04
C SER A 131 -2.83 7.03 12.30
N PHE A 132 -1.92 6.07 12.15
CA PHE A 132 -1.22 5.43 13.25
C PHE A 132 0.27 5.36 12.98
N ASN A 133 1.05 5.16 14.03
CA ASN A 133 2.46 4.85 13.96
C ASN A 133 2.77 3.62 14.82
N ILE A 134 3.90 2.99 14.53
CA ILE A 134 4.37 1.86 15.30
C ILE A 134 5.44 2.35 16.26
N VAL A 135 5.09 2.37 17.53
CA VAL A 135 5.95 2.84 18.61
C VAL A 135 6.77 1.71 19.20
N GLN A 136 7.90 2.07 19.79
CA GLN A 136 8.75 1.12 20.50
C GLN A 136 8.01 0.46 21.67
N ASN A 137 8.27 -0.83 21.85
CA ASN A 137 7.87 -1.59 23.04
C ASN A 137 9.02 -2.51 23.50
N SER A 138 8.74 -3.48 24.37
CA SER A 138 9.76 -4.43 24.87
C SER A 138 10.31 -5.39 23.83
N SER A 139 9.64 -5.54 22.69
CA SER A 139 9.93 -6.55 21.67
C SER A 139 10.42 -5.99 20.35
N ILE A 140 10.02 -4.77 20.03
CA ILE A 140 10.36 -4.09 18.78
C ILE A 140 10.69 -2.62 19.04
N ASP A 141 11.62 -2.07 18.29
CA ASP A 141 11.82 -0.63 18.18
C ASP A 141 10.74 0.03 17.31
N ARG A 142 10.69 1.34 17.32
CA ARG A 142 9.73 2.08 16.50
C ARG A 142 10.02 1.91 15.01
N VAL A 143 8.99 2.01 14.19
CA VAL A 143 9.14 2.08 12.73
C VAL A 143 9.38 3.52 12.29
N THR A 144 10.33 3.71 11.41
CA THR A 144 10.70 5.02 10.85
C THR A 144 10.96 4.92 9.34
N ASP A 145 10.81 6.02 8.65
CA ASP A 145 11.08 6.14 7.20
C ASP A 145 10.51 4.92 6.42
N THR A 146 9.25 4.60 6.66
CA THR A 146 8.63 3.36 6.19
C THR A 146 8.23 3.44 4.73
N ASP A 147 8.68 2.50 3.92
CA ASP A 147 8.32 2.37 2.50
C ASP A 147 7.17 1.37 2.31
N GLY A 148 7.37 0.13 2.72
CA GLY A 148 6.46 -0.95 2.42
C GLY A 148 5.50 -1.31 3.55
N ILE A 149 4.28 -1.71 3.17
CA ILE A 149 3.29 -2.32 4.06
C ILE A 149 2.55 -3.43 3.34
N GLU A 150 2.29 -4.54 4.02
CA GLU A 150 1.38 -5.60 3.57
C GLU A 150 0.53 -6.09 4.73
N ILE A 151 -0.71 -6.47 4.45
CA ILE A 151 -1.69 -6.91 5.45
C ILE A 151 -2.39 -8.19 5.00
N VAL A 152 -2.34 -9.20 5.87
CA VAL A 152 -3.09 -10.45 5.70
C VAL A 152 -4.05 -10.58 6.88
N ASN A 153 -5.33 -10.34 6.66
CA ASN A 153 -6.37 -10.36 7.70
C ASN A 153 -7.11 -11.70 7.81
N LYS A 154 -6.35 -12.75 7.92
CA LYS A 154 -6.85 -14.12 8.19
C LYS A 154 -5.82 -14.85 9.03
N TYR A 155 -6.20 -16.01 9.58
CA TYR A 155 -5.26 -16.86 10.28
C TYR A 155 -3.97 -17.04 9.46
N PHE A 156 -2.85 -16.66 10.03
CA PHE A 156 -1.54 -16.80 9.43
C PHE A 156 -0.78 -17.96 10.11
N ASN A 157 -0.68 -17.93 11.43
CA ASN A 157 -0.14 -18.99 12.28
C ASN A 157 -0.56 -18.74 13.74
N ASP A 158 -0.08 -19.58 14.69
CA ASP A 158 -0.44 -19.46 16.11
C ASP A 158 0.07 -18.17 16.78
N THR A 159 1.10 -17.54 16.24
CA THR A 159 1.57 -16.23 16.73
C THR A 159 0.69 -15.08 16.20
N PHE A 160 0.10 -15.23 15.02
CA PHE A 160 -0.74 -14.25 14.34
C PHE A 160 -2.09 -14.85 13.96
N PRO A 161 -2.93 -15.23 14.94
CA PRO A 161 -4.16 -15.99 14.67
C PRO A 161 -5.24 -15.18 13.97
N THR A 162 -5.25 -13.86 14.10
CA THR A 162 -6.21 -12.95 13.48
C THR A 162 -5.71 -12.30 12.22
N GLY A 163 -4.42 -12.45 11.94
CA GLY A 163 -3.74 -11.86 10.79
C GLY A 163 -2.46 -11.14 11.16
N ILE A 164 -1.74 -10.72 10.16
CA ILE A 164 -0.43 -10.11 10.28
C ILE A 164 -0.34 -8.83 9.47
N ILE A 165 0.37 -7.85 10.02
CA ILE A 165 0.86 -6.67 9.31
C ILE A 165 2.38 -6.81 9.20
N VAL A 166 2.90 -6.60 8.02
CA VAL A 166 4.34 -6.51 7.77
C VAL A 166 4.65 -5.11 7.26
N VAL A 167 5.60 -4.44 7.91
CA VAL A 167 6.04 -3.11 7.50
C VAL A 167 7.55 -3.07 7.35
N GLN A 168 8.03 -2.30 6.41
CA GLN A 168 9.44 -1.96 6.30
C GLN A 168 9.76 -0.86 7.32
N ASP A 169 10.91 -0.98 7.99
CA ASP A 169 11.47 0.01 8.90
C ASP A 169 12.82 0.47 8.34
N GLY A 170 12.89 1.73 7.97
CA GLY A 170 14.07 2.32 7.34
C GLY A 170 15.26 2.48 8.28
N ARG A 171 15.05 2.52 9.60
CA ARG A 171 16.12 2.69 10.59
C ARG A 171 15.90 1.84 11.84
N ASN A 172 16.39 0.63 11.80
CA ASN A 172 16.39 -0.23 12.96
C ASN A 172 17.30 0.34 14.07
N THR A 173 16.72 0.69 15.22
CA THR A 173 17.39 1.45 16.29
C THR A 173 17.54 0.68 17.61
N GLY A 174 17.21 -0.62 17.64
CA GLY A 174 17.30 -1.45 18.83
C GLY A 174 18.75 -1.65 19.32
N GLU A 175 18.92 -1.89 20.61
CA GLU A 175 20.21 -2.29 21.17
C GLU A 175 20.72 -3.59 20.52
N ASN A 176 21.99 -3.65 20.19
CA ASN A 176 22.63 -4.76 19.49
C ASN A 176 22.13 -5.02 18.06
N THR A 177 21.44 -4.09 17.46
CA THR A 177 21.02 -4.19 16.06
C THR A 177 22.04 -3.53 15.14
N ILE A 178 22.15 -4.06 13.93
CA ILE A 178 22.83 -3.34 12.86
C ILE A 178 21.88 -2.22 12.44
N PRO A 179 22.29 -0.94 12.40
CA PRO A 179 21.44 0.17 11.99
C PRO A 179 21.22 0.09 10.47
N LYS A 180 20.39 -0.85 10.06
CA LYS A 180 19.97 -1.13 8.68
C LYS A 180 18.47 -1.31 8.66
N GLU A 181 17.92 -1.21 7.49
CA GLU A 181 16.53 -1.54 7.22
C GLU A 181 16.18 -2.97 7.67
N ASN A 182 14.99 -3.13 8.17
CA ASN A 182 14.41 -4.44 8.47
C ASN A 182 12.90 -4.43 8.28
N PHE A 183 12.26 -5.56 8.58
CA PHE A 183 10.81 -5.70 8.59
C PHE A 183 10.30 -5.95 9.99
N LYS A 184 9.21 -5.29 10.36
CA LYS A 184 8.47 -5.55 11.59
C LYS A 184 7.21 -6.37 11.28
N TYR A 185 6.97 -7.36 12.13
CA TYR A 185 5.80 -8.24 12.05
C TYR A 185 4.90 -7.96 13.25
N LEU A 186 3.65 -7.60 12.99
CA LEU A 186 2.71 -7.13 13.99
C LEU A 186 1.40 -7.92 13.90
N SER A 187 0.78 -8.19 15.04
CA SER A 187 -0.58 -8.75 15.06
C SER A 187 -1.59 -7.70 14.64
N LEU A 188 -2.58 -8.10 13.85
CA LEU A 188 -3.74 -7.26 13.54
C LEU A 188 -4.58 -6.89 14.77
N ASP A 189 -4.46 -7.62 15.89
CA ASP A 189 -5.18 -7.30 17.11
C ASP A 189 -4.82 -5.92 17.69
N GLY A 190 -3.66 -5.38 17.33
CA GLY A 190 -3.25 -4.04 17.71
C GLY A 190 -3.94 -2.89 16.95
N LEU A 191 -4.67 -3.18 15.86
CA LEU A 191 -5.44 -2.20 15.08
C LEU A 191 -6.94 -2.19 15.38
N LYS A 192 -7.41 -2.99 16.36
CA LYS A 192 -8.82 -3.06 16.75
C LYS A 192 -9.18 -2.04 17.80
#